data_2d8c055c1fb0a47d0077c290ce3d6d38
#
_entry.id   2d8c055c1fb0a47d0077c290ce3d6d38
#
_cell.length_a   1.000
_cell.length_b   1.000
_cell.length_c   1.000
_cell.angle_alpha   90.00
_cell.angle_beta   90.00
_cell.angle_gamma   90.00
#
_symmetry.space_group_name_H-M   'P 1'
#
loop_
_entity.id
_entity.type
_entity.pdbx_description
1 polymer ?
#
loop_
_entity_poly.entity_id
_entity_poly.type
_entity_poly.pdbx_seq_one_letter_code
_entity_poly.pdbx_strand_id
1 'polypeptide(L)'
;MTSKEQVDRAVAQAADRLGGLHILVNSGSPPGGSATATGPIETIVDEDLLQDFNVKYVGALRCARAAIPYLKQQGWGRIINISGTNARNAGNLSGGARNGSLVHFTKTLAVQLGRFGITVNCIHPGTTRTERTPRLLAARAAELGISADDVEKSDFAHDSPRGNSIGRMVDASEIAYLAVFLASDKAWAVTGELVVATGGAGRSVYY
;
A
#
# COMPACT_ATOMS: atom_id res chain seq x y z
N MET A 1 -8.74 -8.61 9.05
CA MET A 1 -8.65 -8.92 7.61
C MET A 1 -8.39 -10.40 7.32
N THR A 2 -7.96 -11.18 8.29
CA THR A 2 -7.67 -12.62 8.14
C THR A 2 -8.90 -13.53 8.19
N SER A 3 -10.03 -13.09 8.80
CA SER A 3 -11.31 -13.80 8.77
C SER A 3 -12.23 -13.22 7.70
N LYS A 4 -12.71 -14.08 6.80
CA LYS A 4 -13.69 -13.73 5.77
C LYS A 4 -15.00 -13.21 6.39
N GLU A 5 -15.50 -13.92 7.39
CA GLU A 5 -16.78 -13.63 8.04
C GLU A 5 -16.76 -12.27 8.74
N GLN A 6 -15.62 -11.90 9.37
CA GLN A 6 -15.46 -10.59 9.99
C GLN A 6 -15.38 -9.48 8.94
N VAL A 7 -14.69 -9.71 7.82
CA VAL A 7 -14.62 -8.74 6.72
C VAL A 7 -15.99 -8.53 6.10
N ASP A 8 -16.72 -9.61 5.79
CA ASP A 8 -18.06 -9.52 5.21
C ASP A 8 -19.01 -8.72 6.11
N ARG A 9 -19.00 -9.00 7.43
CA ARG A 9 -19.79 -8.23 8.41
C ARG A 9 -19.37 -6.76 8.48
N ALA A 10 -18.08 -6.48 8.51
CA ALA A 10 -17.59 -5.11 8.62
C ALA A 10 -17.96 -4.28 7.38
N VAL A 11 -17.84 -4.85 6.19
CA VAL A 11 -18.22 -4.19 4.92
C VAL A 11 -19.74 -3.97 4.86
N ALA A 12 -20.54 -4.97 5.24
CA ALA A 12 -22.00 -4.82 5.28
C ALA A 12 -22.44 -3.73 6.27
N GLN A 13 -21.86 -3.72 7.48
CA GLN A 13 -22.14 -2.67 8.47
C GLN A 13 -21.72 -1.27 8.00
N ALA A 14 -20.59 -1.17 7.29
CA ALA A 14 -20.16 0.10 6.72
C ALA A 14 -21.13 0.58 5.64
N ALA A 15 -21.54 -0.31 4.74
CA ALA A 15 -22.50 0.01 3.70
C ALA A 15 -23.85 0.48 4.28
N ASP A 16 -24.35 -0.21 5.31
CA ASP A 16 -25.58 0.16 6.02
C ASP A 16 -25.47 1.54 6.68
N ARG A 17 -24.42 1.77 7.46
CA ARG A 17 -24.21 3.04 8.18
C ARG A 17 -23.97 4.25 7.28
N LEU A 18 -23.37 4.03 6.11
CA LEU A 18 -23.08 5.09 5.14
C LEU A 18 -24.22 5.29 4.13
N GLY A 19 -25.25 4.46 4.16
CA GLY A 19 -26.31 4.47 3.15
C GLY A 19 -25.85 3.98 1.77
N GLY A 20 -24.73 3.26 1.70
CA GLY A 20 -24.11 2.73 0.49
C GLY A 20 -22.59 2.65 0.61
N LEU A 21 -21.94 1.98 -0.34
CA LEU A 21 -20.49 1.88 -0.42
C LEU A 21 -20.03 2.23 -1.84
N HIS A 22 -19.15 3.23 -1.95
CA HIS A 22 -18.71 3.79 -3.24
C HIS A 22 -17.19 3.72 -3.41
N ILE A 23 -16.44 3.81 -2.31
CA ILE A 23 -14.99 3.86 -2.31
C ILE A 23 -14.45 2.84 -1.31
N LEU A 24 -13.50 2.01 -1.76
CA LEU A 24 -12.73 1.10 -0.91
C LEU A 24 -11.24 1.43 -1.00
N VAL A 25 -10.62 1.73 0.14
CA VAL A 25 -9.16 1.89 0.24
C VAL A 25 -8.57 0.74 1.05
N ASN A 26 -7.80 -0.11 0.40
CA ASN A 26 -7.07 -1.21 1.02
C ASN A 26 -5.67 -0.74 1.44
N SER A 27 -5.51 -0.28 2.69
CA SER A 27 -4.23 0.17 3.25
C SER A 27 -3.74 -0.68 4.42
N GLY A 28 -4.46 -1.73 4.80
CA GLY A 28 -4.12 -2.60 5.92
C GLY A 28 -2.92 -3.50 5.63
N SER A 29 -1.88 -3.38 6.43
CA SER A 29 -0.69 -4.25 6.37
C SER A 29 0.08 -4.18 7.68
N PRO A 30 0.72 -5.29 8.14
CA PRO A 30 1.77 -5.18 9.12
C PRO A 30 2.91 -4.32 8.56
N PRO A 31 3.40 -3.32 9.30
CA PRO A 31 4.50 -2.47 8.84
C PRO A 31 5.78 -3.30 8.65
N GLY A 32 6.43 -3.15 7.50
CA GLY A 32 7.66 -3.90 7.18
C GLY A 32 7.44 -5.38 6.86
N GLY A 33 6.46 -6.02 7.47
CA GLY A 33 6.25 -7.46 7.51
C GLY A 33 6.83 -8.10 8.76
N SER A 34 6.64 -9.40 8.90
CA SER A 34 7.22 -10.20 9.98
C SER A 34 8.74 -10.25 9.84
N ALA A 35 9.48 -10.09 10.93
CA ALA A 35 10.95 -10.08 10.91
C ALA A 35 11.53 -11.35 10.28
N THR A 36 10.92 -12.49 10.56
CA THR A 36 11.27 -13.83 10.06
C THR A 36 10.78 -14.10 8.63
N ALA A 37 10.12 -13.16 7.98
CA ALA A 37 9.64 -13.25 6.60
C ALA A 37 10.35 -12.27 5.64
N THR A 38 11.34 -11.51 6.12
CA THR A 38 11.95 -10.40 5.37
C THR A 38 13.46 -10.54 5.14
N GLY A 39 14.09 -11.50 5.79
CA GLY A 39 15.55 -11.72 5.78
C GLY A 39 16.05 -12.61 4.63
N PRO A 40 17.27 -13.17 4.79
CA PRO A 40 17.83 -14.18 3.89
C PRO A 40 16.90 -15.39 3.76
N ILE A 41 16.91 -16.04 2.59
CA ILE A 41 15.99 -17.13 2.28
C ILE A 41 16.09 -18.30 3.25
N GLU A 42 17.29 -18.55 3.76
CA GLU A 42 17.57 -19.65 4.69
C GLU A 42 16.94 -19.44 6.08
N THR A 43 16.53 -18.20 6.38
CA THR A 43 15.95 -17.83 7.69
C THR A 43 14.46 -17.54 7.63
N ILE A 44 13.86 -17.71 6.46
CA ILE A 44 12.41 -17.45 6.26
C ILE A 44 11.60 -18.52 6.99
N VAL A 45 10.61 -18.06 7.74
CA VAL A 45 9.58 -18.89 8.36
C VAL A 45 8.32 -18.84 7.49
N ASP A 46 7.93 -19.97 6.93
CA ASP A 46 6.83 -20.07 5.97
C ASP A 46 5.51 -19.56 6.54
N GLU A 47 5.20 -19.86 7.80
CA GLU A 47 3.98 -19.42 8.47
C GLU A 47 3.88 -17.90 8.56
N ASP A 48 4.99 -17.23 8.85
CA ASP A 48 5.05 -15.78 8.94
C ASP A 48 4.93 -15.12 7.56
N LEU A 49 5.56 -15.71 6.54
CA LEU A 49 5.41 -15.29 5.15
C LEU A 49 3.95 -15.41 4.69
N LEU A 50 3.33 -16.57 4.96
CA LEU A 50 1.93 -16.82 4.64
C LEU A 50 0.99 -15.88 5.41
N GLN A 51 1.29 -15.59 6.68
CA GLN A 51 0.51 -14.66 7.49
C GLN A 51 0.58 -13.23 6.93
N ASP A 52 1.76 -12.76 6.59
CA ASP A 52 1.95 -11.44 5.95
C ASP A 52 1.16 -11.32 4.65
N PHE A 53 1.21 -12.37 3.84
CA PHE A 53 0.46 -12.46 2.59
C PHE A 53 -1.05 -12.50 2.83
N ASN A 54 -1.50 -13.29 3.80
CA ASN A 54 -2.89 -13.41 4.20
C ASN A 54 -3.48 -12.08 4.68
N VAL A 55 -2.71 -11.30 5.44
CA VAL A 55 -3.17 -9.98 5.91
C VAL A 55 -3.28 -9.00 4.75
N LYS A 56 -2.21 -8.85 3.95
CA LYS A 56 -2.15 -7.77 2.96
C LYS A 56 -2.88 -8.12 1.68
N TYR A 57 -2.52 -9.22 1.02
CA TYR A 57 -3.08 -9.57 -0.28
C TYR A 57 -4.47 -10.22 -0.15
N VAL A 58 -4.58 -11.30 0.62
CA VAL A 58 -5.86 -12.01 0.77
C VAL A 58 -6.86 -11.15 1.54
N GLY A 59 -6.39 -10.30 2.46
CA GLY A 59 -7.22 -9.31 3.14
C GLY A 59 -7.82 -8.29 2.17
N ALA A 60 -7.02 -7.72 1.28
CA ALA A 60 -7.51 -6.81 0.24
C ALA A 60 -8.50 -7.50 -0.71
N LEU A 61 -8.23 -8.76 -1.10
CA LEU A 61 -9.15 -9.57 -1.90
C LEU A 61 -10.49 -9.79 -1.20
N ARG A 62 -10.47 -10.11 0.11
CA ARG A 62 -11.70 -10.28 0.89
C ARG A 62 -12.51 -8.99 0.94
N CYS A 63 -11.86 -7.86 1.24
CA CYS A 63 -12.51 -6.56 1.29
C CYS A 63 -13.11 -6.18 -0.07
N ALA A 64 -12.36 -6.33 -1.16
CA ALA A 64 -12.85 -6.04 -2.49
C ALA A 64 -14.04 -6.95 -2.86
N ARG A 65 -13.94 -8.26 -2.60
CA ARG A 65 -15.03 -9.20 -2.86
C ARG A 65 -16.31 -8.85 -2.11
N ALA A 66 -16.20 -8.43 -0.85
CA ALA A 66 -17.35 -8.01 -0.05
C ALA A 66 -17.94 -6.66 -0.52
N ALA A 67 -17.09 -5.73 -1.02
CA ALA A 67 -17.51 -4.42 -1.47
C ALA A 67 -18.13 -4.42 -2.88
N ILE A 68 -17.66 -5.29 -3.79
CA ILE A 68 -18.05 -5.30 -5.22
C ILE A 68 -19.57 -5.33 -5.44
N PRO A 69 -20.39 -6.09 -4.71
CA PRO A 69 -21.84 -6.06 -4.92
C PRO A 69 -22.44 -4.67 -4.74
N TYR A 70 -22.01 -3.94 -3.72
CA TYR A 70 -22.47 -2.56 -3.44
C TYR A 70 -22.00 -1.59 -4.52
N LEU A 71 -20.73 -1.66 -4.93
CA LEU A 71 -20.18 -0.82 -5.98
C LEU A 71 -20.90 -1.04 -7.31
N LYS A 72 -21.19 -2.29 -7.67
CA LYS A 72 -21.94 -2.63 -8.88
C LYS A 72 -23.38 -2.11 -8.86
N GLN A 73 -24.03 -2.19 -7.70
CA GLN A 73 -25.40 -1.69 -7.53
C GLN A 73 -25.48 -0.17 -7.78
N GLN A 74 -24.43 0.57 -7.42
CA GLN A 74 -24.36 2.02 -7.65
C GLN A 74 -23.99 2.37 -9.10
N GLY A 75 -23.46 1.43 -9.89
CA GLY A 75 -22.94 1.71 -11.23
C GLY A 75 -21.73 2.65 -11.22
N TRP A 76 -21.13 2.86 -10.06
CA TRP A 76 -19.98 3.72 -9.81
C TRP A 76 -19.17 3.19 -8.63
N GLY A 77 -17.86 3.18 -8.75
CA GLY A 77 -17.01 2.73 -7.64
C GLY A 77 -15.55 3.03 -7.86
N ARG A 78 -14.82 3.06 -6.73
CA ARG A 78 -13.37 3.26 -6.68
C ARG A 78 -12.74 2.26 -5.72
N ILE A 79 -11.76 1.51 -6.19
CA ILE A 79 -10.94 0.64 -5.35
C ILE A 79 -9.50 1.13 -5.45
N ILE A 80 -8.88 1.44 -4.30
CA ILE A 80 -7.52 1.93 -4.22
C ILE A 80 -6.72 0.98 -3.32
N ASN A 81 -5.70 0.34 -3.87
CA ASN A 81 -4.82 -0.56 -3.14
C ASN A 81 -3.52 0.16 -2.79
N ILE A 82 -3.12 0.15 -1.52
CA ILE A 82 -1.83 0.70 -1.08
C ILE A 82 -0.82 -0.45 -1.03
N SER A 83 0.08 -0.46 -2.00
CA SER A 83 1.15 -1.45 -2.14
C SER A 83 2.44 -0.98 -1.43
N GLY A 84 3.57 -1.00 -2.10
CA GLY A 84 4.86 -0.51 -1.60
C GLY A 84 5.99 -0.81 -2.59
N THR A 85 7.06 -0.04 -2.50
CA THR A 85 8.20 -0.08 -3.43
C THR A 85 8.90 -1.45 -3.51
N ASN A 86 8.78 -2.29 -2.47
CA ASN A 86 9.35 -3.65 -2.48
C ASN A 86 8.76 -4.54 -3.60
N ALA A 87 7.61 -4.20 -4.20
CA ALA A 87 7.14 -4.88 -5.41
C ALA A 87 8.09 -4.75 -6.61
N ARG A 88 8.99 -3.77 -6.57
CA ARG A 88 9.94 -3.45 -7.65
C ARG A 88 11.40 -3.49 -7.20
N ASN A 89 11.65 -3.51 -5.90
CA ASN A 89 12.98 -3.55 -5.32
C ASN A 89 13.25 -4.91 -4.70
N ALA A 90 14.39 -5.51 -5.02
CA ALA A 90 14.86 -6.71 -4.36
C ALA A 90 15.19 -6.46 -2.88
N GLY A 91 15.22 -7.51 -2.08
CA GLY A 91 15.71 -7.50 -0.69
C GLY A 91 14.69 -8.01 0.33
N ASN A 92 13.46 -7.56 0.33
CA ASN A 92 12.44 -8.00 1.28
C ASN A 92 11.49 -9.01 0.60
N LEU A 93 11.65 -10.31 0.90
CA LEU A 93 10.87 -11.38 0.27
C LEU A 93 9.37 -11.23 0.51
N SER A 94 8.93 -11.08 1.75
CA SER A 94 7.52 -10.86 2.09
C SER A 94 6.99 -9.58 1.44
N GLY A 95 7.75 -8.49 1.56
CA GLY A 95 7.38 -7.20 0.96
C GLY A 95 7.23 -7.28 -0.55
N GLY A 96 8.16 -7.95 -1.24
CA GLY A 96 8.11 -8.16 -2.68
C GLY A 96 6.88 -8.95 -3.12
N ALA A 97 6.68 -10.13 -2.52
CA ALA A 97 5.59 -11.03 -2.85
C ALA A 97 4.20 -10.37 -2.65
N ARG A 98 3.93 -9.87 -1.44
CA ARG A 98 2.62 -9.30 -1.09
C ARG A 98 2.31 -7.99 -1.80
N ASN A 99 3.32 -7.15 -2.07
CA ASN A 99 3.14 -5.90 -2.80
C ASN A 99 2.99 -6.13 -4.31
N GLY A 100 3.79 -7.02 -4.90
CA GLY A 100 3.67 -7.41 -6.31
C GLY A 100 2.33 -8.05 -6.62
N SER A 101 1.84 -8.91 -5.72
CA SER A 101 0.50 -9.52 -5.85
C SER A 101 -0.62 -8.49 -5.88
N LEU A 102 -0.53 -7.40 -5.09
CA LEU A 102 -1.52 -6.32 -5.14
C LEU A 102 -1.50 -5.55 -6.46
N VAL A 103 -0.34 -5.39 -7.11
CA VAL A 103 -0.24 -4.76 -8.42
C VAL A 103 -0.97 -5.61 -9.47
N HIS A 104 -0.68 -6.91 -9.50
CA HIS A 104 -1.38 -7.85 -10.39
C HIS A 104 -2.90 -7.88 -10.12
N PHE A 105 -3.29 -7.95 -8.84
CA PHE A 105 -4.69 -7.93 -8.41
C PHE A 105 -5.42 -6.67 -8.88
N THR A 106 -4.77 -5.50 -8.78
CA THR A 106 -5.30 -4.22 -9.24
C THR A 106 -5.66 -4.27 -10.73
N LYS A 107 -4.73 -4.75 -11.58
CA LYS A 107 -4.97 -4.87 -13.01
C LYS A 107 -6.09 -5.86 -13.33
N THR A 108 -6.07 -7.00 -12.68
CA THR A 108 -7.11 -8.04 -12.85
C THR A 108 -8.49 -7.50 -12.51
N LEU A 109 -8.65 -6.82 -11.38
CA LEU A 109 -9.93 -6.24 -10.98
C LEU A 109 -10.37 -5.10 -11.92
N ALA A 110 -9.45 -4.27 -12.38
CA ALA A 110 -9.77 -3.19 -13.31
C ALA A 110 -10.39 -3.73 -14.60
N VAL A 111 -9.82 -4.82 -15.15
CA VAL A 111 -10.37 -5.50 -16.34
C VAL A 111 -11.76 -6.08 -16.07
N GLN A 112 -11.96 -6.70 -14.89
CA GLN A 112 -13.24 -7.33 -14.54
C GLN A 112 -14.36 -6.33 -14.22
N LEU A 113 -14.01 -5.13 -13.71
CA LEU A 113 -14.97 -4.22 -13.10
C LEU A 113 -15.21 -2.93 -13.91
N GLY A 114 -14.37 -2.61 -14.87
CA GLY A 114 -14.45 -1.36 -15.64
C GLY A 114 -15.81 -1.11 -16.28
N ARG A 115 -16.44 -2.16 -16.85
CA ARG A 115 -17.76 -2.06 -17.48
C ARG A 115 -18.92 -1.79 -16.49
N PHE A 116 -18.65 -1.93 -15.19
CA PHE A 116 -19.62 -1.60 -14.13
C PHE A 116 -19.41 -0.20 -13.55
N GLY A 117 -18.62 0.66 -14.20
CA GLY A 117 -18.32 1.98 -13.69
C GLY A 117 -17.36 2.01 -12.49
N ILE A 118 -16.53 0.98 -12.32
CA ILE A 118 -15.62 0.83 -11.18
C ILE A 118 -14.18 0.93 -11.68
N THR A 119 -13.42 1.91 -11.17
CA THR A 119 -11.97 1.97 -11.38
C THR A 119 -11.21 1.32 -10.24
N VAL A 120 -10.09 0.68 -10.56
CA VAL A 120 -9.23 0.02 -9.57
C VAL A 120 -7.79 0.44 -9.82
N ASN A 121 -7.16 1.08 -8.85
CA ASN A 121 -5.79 1.56 -8.96
C ASN A 121 -4.95 1.16 -7.74
N CYS A 122 -3.64 1.22 -7.91
CA CYS A 122 -2.66 0.93 -6.88
C CYS A 122 -1.75 2.13 -6.66
N ILE A 123 -1.43 2.44 -5.41
CA ILE A 123 -0.44 3.45 -5.05
C ILE A 123 0.79 2.74 -4.46
N HIS A 124 1.98 3.09 -4.95
CA HIS A 124 3.25 2.77 -4.32
C HIS A 124 3.76 4.00 -3.55
N PRO A 125 3.56 4.07 -2.24
CA PRO A 125 4.19 5.10 -1.42
C PRO A 125 5.70 4.82 -1.28
N GLY A 126 6.48 5.89 -1.19
CA GLY A 126 7.87 5.83 -0.75
C GLY A 126 7.99 5.73 0.77
N THR A 127 9.19 6.08 1.27
CA THR A 127 9.40 6.26 2.71
C THR A 127 8.51 7.40 3.20
N THR A 128 7.48 7.03 3.95
CA THR A 128 6.39 7.94 4.32
C THR A 128 6.43 8.24 5.80
N ARG A 129 6.34 9.54 6.15
CA ARG A 129 6.23 10.01 7.53
C ARG A 129 4.87 9.65 8.09
N THR A 130 4.87 8.98 9.23
CA THR A 130 3.68 8.55 9.96
C THR A 130 3.87 8.81 11.45
N GLU A 131 2.84 8.55 12.26
CA GLU A 131 2.90 8.64 13.72
C GLU A 131 4.00 7.77 14.36
N ARG A 132 4.50 6.76 13.64
CA ARG A 132 5.59 5.88 14.09
C ARG A 132 6.97 6.43 13.80
N THR A 133 7.10 7.36 12.87
CA THR A 133 8.38 7.88 12.40
C THR A 133 9.26 8.43 13.53
N PRO A 134 8.74 9.24 14.49
CA PRO A 134 9.56 9.73 15.58
C PRO A 134 10.23 8.63 16.39
N ARG A 135 9.48 7.56 16.70
CA ARG A 135 10.00 6.41 17.45
C ARG A 135 11.09 5.65 16.67
N LEU A 136 10.89 5.46 15.37
CA LEU A 136 11.84 4.75 14.51
C LEU A 136 13.15 5.55 14.35
N LEU A 137 13.03 6.87 14.15
CA LEU A 137 14.21 7.74 14.08
C LEU A 137 14.97 7.78 15.41
N ALA A 138 14.26 7.89 16.54
CA ALA A 138 14.87 7.88 17.87
C ALA A 138 15.62 6.58 18.17
N ALA A 139 15.07 5.42 17.82
CA ALA A 139 15.74 4.14 17.98
C ALA A 139 17.05 4.09 17.18
N ARG A 140 17.02 4.49 15.92
CA ARG A 140 18.21 4.54 15.06
C ARG A 140 19.23 5.59 15.50
N ALA A 141 18.76 6.72 16.00
CA ALA A 141 19.60 7.78 16.57
C ALA A 141 20.40 7.26 17.76
N ALA A 142 19.75 6.50 18.65
CA ALA A 142 20.42 5.85 19.78
C ALA A 142 21.47 4.82 19.35
N GLU A 143 21.19 4.01 18.31
CA GLU A 143 22.13 3.04 17.76
C GLU A 143 23.36 3.70 17.12
N LEU A 144 23.16 4.86 16.47
CA LEU A 144 24.21 5.57 15.74
C LEU A 144 24.94 6.63 16.58
N GLY A 145 24.43 6.97 17.77
CA GLY A 145 25.01 8.03 18.62
C GLY A 145 24.87 9.43 18.05
N ILE A 146 23.84 9.70 17.23
CA ILE A 146 23.56 11.00 16.61
C ILE A 146 22.13 11.45 16.89
N SER A 147 21.73 12.65 16.48
CA SER A 147 20.35 13.12 16.63
C SER A 147 19.38 12.45 15.65
N ALA A 148 18.09 12.41 15.98
CA ALA A 148 17.04 11.92 15.06
C ALA A 148 16.98 12.73 13.76
N ASP A 149 17.20 14.05 13.84
CA ASP A 149 17.26 14.95 12.69
C ASP A 149 18.46 14.62 11.78
N ASP A 150 19.61 14.29 12.36
CA ASP A 150 20.79 13.91 11.58
C ASP A 150 20.62 12.54 10.93
N VAL A 151 19.91 11.61 11.57
CA VAL A 151 19.51 10.33 10.94
C VAL A 151 18.66 10.60 9.70
N GLU A 152 17.64 11.44 9.82
CA GLU A 152 16.77 11.75 8.69
C GLU A 152 17.53 12.49 7.58
N LYS A 153 18.32 13.49 7.91
CA LYS A 153 19.17 14.20 6.92
C LYS A 153 20.12 13.25 6.19
N SER A 154 20.74 12.32 6.92
CA SER A 154 21.63 11.31 6.32
C SER A 154 20.88 10.35 5.41
N ASP A 155 19.68 9.89 5.81
CA ASP A 155 18.87 9.00 5.00
C ASP A 155 18.43 9.63 3.66
N PHE A 156 18.23 10.95 3.63
CA PHE A 156 17.79 11.68 2.45
C PHE A 156 18.87 12.56 1.81
N ALA A 157 20.14 12.39 2.21
CA ALA A 157 21.27 13.01 1.53
C ALA A 157 21.33 12.58 0.05
N HIS A 158 21.86 13.44 -0.82
CA HIS A 158 21.90 13.26 -2.27
C HIS A 158 22.42 11.87 -2.71
N ASP A 159 23.45 11.36 -2.03
CA ASP A 159 24.11 10.09 -2.36
C ASP A 159 23.59 8.91 -1.52
N SER A 160 22.57 9.13 -0.70
CA SER A 160 22.02 8.07 0.14
C SER A 160 21.24 7.05 -0.68
N PRO A 161 21.49 5.73 -0.51
CA PRO A 161 20.71 4.70 -1.17
C PRO A 161 19.25 4.63 -0.66
N ARG A 162 18.95 5.30 0.46
CA ARG A 162 17.60 5.42 1.02
C ARG A 162 16.88 6.67 0.57
N GLY A 163 17.60 7.60 -0.09
CA GLY A 163 17.11 8.89 -0.51
C GLY A 163 16.12 8.83 -1.66
N ASN A 164 15.62 9.99 -1.96
CA ASN A 164 14.76 10.24 -3.11
C ASN A 164 15.11 11.61 -3.73
N SER A 165 14.56 11.93 -4.89
CA SER A 165 14.88 13.16 -5.61
C SER A 165 14.41 14.43 -4.90
N ILE A 166 13.41 14.35 -4.02
CA ILE A 166 12.91 15.51 -3.26
C ILE A 166 13.67 15.74 -1.94
N GLY A 167 14.61 14.86 -1.56
CA GLY A 167 15.50 15.02 -0.40
C GLY A 167 14.82 14.95 0.97
N ARG A 168 13.65 14.31 1.08
CA ARG A 168 12.89 14.17 2.35
C ARG A 168 11.93 12.98 2.35
N MET A 169 11.42 12.63 3.53
CA MET A 169 10.26 11.73 3.58
C MET A 169 9.07 12.35 2.87
N VAL A 170 8.25 11.49 2.28
CA VAL A 170 6.91 11.85 1.78
C VAL A 170 5.97 11.92 2.98
N ASP A 171 5.15 12.94 3.10
CA ASP A 171 4.14 12.99 4.15
C ASP A 171 2.93 12.13 3.81
N ALA A 172 2.28 11.56 4.83
CA ALA A 172 1.10 10.71 4.62
C ALA A 172 -0.03 11.47 3.92
N SER A 173 -0.15 12.79 4.16
CA SER A 173 -1.10 13.66 3.46
C SER A 173 -0.86 13.74 1.96
N GLU A 174 0.39 13.68 1.49
CA GLU A 174 0.72 13.69 0.07
C GLU A 174 0.25 12.41 -0.63
N ILE A 175 0.33 11.27 0.06
CA ILE A 175 -0.27 10.01 -0.41
C ILE A 175 -1.81 10.09 -0.40
N ALA A 176 -2.38 10.73 0.63
CA ALA A 176 -3.82 10.90 0.75
C ALA A 176 -4.38 11.80 -0.37
N TYR A 177 -3.70 12.86 -0.78
CA TYR A 177 -4.12 13.69 -1.93
C TYR A 177 -4.21 12.88 -3.22
N LEU A 178 -3.24 12.00 -3.46
CA LEU A 178 -3.28 11.10 -4.61
C LEU A 178 -4.46 10.10 -4.51
N ALA A 179 -4.71 9.55 -3.32
CA ALA A 179 -5.86 8.67 -3.10
C ALA A 179 -7.19 9.41 -3.33
N VAL A 180 -7.32 10.65 -2.86
CA VAL A 180 -8.50 11.50 -3.10
C VAL A 180 -8.68 11.78 -4.59
N PHE A 181 -7.60 12.10 -5.33
CA PHE A 181 -7.67 12.25 -6.78
C PHE A 181 -8.18 10.99 -7.46
N LEU A 182 -7.60 9.82 -7.15
CA LEU A 182 -8.00 8.53 -7.72
C LEU A 182 -9.44 8.13 -7.32
N ALA A 183 -9.94 8.61 -6.19
CA ALA A 183 -11.30 8.40 -5.73
C ALA A 183 -12.32 9.34 -6.40
N SER A 184 -11.88 10.36 -7.12
CA SER A 184 -12.75 11.36 -7.74
C SER A 184 -13.19 10.98 -9.16
N ASP A 185 -14.16 11.72 -9.70
CA ASP A 185 -14.57 11.61 -11.11
C ASP A 185 -13.49 12.10 -12.08
N LYS A 186 -12.56 12.92 -11.62
CA LYS A 186 -11.45 13.42 -12.44
C LYS A 186 -10.45 12.34 -12.84
N ALA A 187 -10.44 11.21 -12.13
CA ALA A 187 -9.55 10.06 -12.40
C ALA A 187 -10.24 8.96 -13.23
N TRP A 188 -11.36 9.25 -13.91
CA TRP A 188 -12.12 8.22 -14.64
C TRP A 188 -11.31 7.45 -15.68
N ALA A 189 -10.40 8.09 -16.38
CA ALA A 189 -9.53 7.44 -17.37
C ALA A 189 -8.39 6.62 -16.75
N VAL A 190 -8.19 6.70 -15.42
CA VAL A 190 -7.11 6.00 -14.71
C VAL A 190 -7.68 4.75 -14.06
N THR A 191 -7.39 3.58 -14.63
CA THR A 191 -7.81 2.30 -14.06
C THR A 191 -6.84 1.18 -14.43
N GLY A 192 -6.55 0.31 -13.48
CA GLY A 192 -5.58 -0.77 -13.63
C GLY A 192 -4.14 -0.29 -13.55
N GLU A 193 -3.92 0.92 -13.01
CA GLU A 193 -2.62 1.57 -13.00
C GLU A 193 -1.95 1.49 -11.62
N LEU A 194 -0.62 1.49 -11.68
CA LEU A 194 0.25 1.64 -10.51
C LEU A 194 0.82 3.06 -10.51
N VAL A 195 0.35 3.88 -9.59
CA VAL A 195 0.83 5.25 -9.43
C VAL A 195 1.88 5.30 -8.33
N VAL A 196 3.09 5.74 -8.69
CA VAL A 196 4.24 5.77 -7.79
C VAL A 196 4.33 7.15 -7.13
N ALA A 197 4.30 7.19 -5.79
CA ALA A 197 4.38 8.40 -4.98
C ALA A 197 5.55 8.27 -3.98
N THR A 198 6.78 8.28 -4.50
CA THR A 198 8.01 8.01 -3.74
C THR A 198 8.91 9.22 -3.58
N GLY A 199 8.54 10.38 -4.15
CA GLY A 199 9.44 11.52 -4.24
C GLY A 199 10.62 11.28 -5.18
N GLY A 200 10.48 10.35 -6.15
CA GLY A 200 11.54 10.00 -7.10
C GLY A 200 12.61 9.06 -6.51
N ALA A 201 12.24 8.17 -5.58
CA ALA A 201 13.15 7.16 -5.06
C ALA A 201 13.53 6.12 -6.12
N GLY A 202 14.81 5.73 -6.12
CA GLY A 202 15.38 4.77 -7.08
C GLY A 202 15.74 5.40 -8.42
N ARG A 203 16.36 4.58 -9.28
CA ARG A 203 16.84 5.01 -10.61
C ARG A 203 16.17 4.23 -11.76
N SER A 204 15.22 3.35 -11.43
CA SER A 204 14.57 2.51 -12.44
C SER A 204 13.56 3.33 -13.24
N VAL A 205 13.61 3.19 -14.56
CA VAL A 205 12.61 3.68 -15.50
C VAL A 205 11.60 2.55 -15.73
N TYR A 206 10.33 2.83 -15.62
CA TYR A 206 9.25 1.85 -15.81
C TYR A 206 8.38 2.27 -17.00
N TYR A 207 8.04 1.30 -17.82
CA TYR A 207 7.17 1.46 -18.97
C TYR A 207 5.82 0.81 -18.70
#